data_cfa0565de326d51c64e679c0a2a6433c
#
_entry.id   cfa0565de326d51c64e679c0a2a6433c
#
_cell.length_a   1.000
_cell.length_b   1.000
_cell.length_c   1.000
_cell.angle_alpha   90.00
_cell.angle_beta   90.00
_cell.angle_gamma   90.00
#
_symmetry.space_group_name_H-M   'P 1'
#
loop_
_entity.id
_entity.type
_entity.pdbx_description
1 polymer ?
#
loop_
_entity_poly.entity_id
_entity_poly.type
_entity_poly.pdbx_seq_one_letter_code
_entity_poly.pdbx_strand_id
1 'polypeptide(L)'
;MRILALDSTAKVAAAALLDDDRLLCKAAVSDAMTHSATLLPEIERLLKDAGLTFADIDLFAASAGPGSFTGVRIGAATLKGIAFGRNKPCCAVSALEALAYNLRRTDGIVCALMDARRGQFYTATFAVADGKVTRLSPDEAKSGEEIAASL
;
A
#
# COMPACT_ATOMS: atom_id res chain seq x y z
N MET A 1 8.17 -17.20 1.43
CA MET A 1 6.71 -16.88 1.53
C MET A 1 6.35 -15.91 0.43
N ARG A 2 5.43 -16.32 -0.45
CA ARG A 2 5.02 -15.47 -1.58
C ARG A 2 3.89 -14.53 -1.18
N ILE A 3 4.09 -13.26 -1.44
CA ILE A 3 3.16 -12.19 -1.05
C ILE A 3 2.69 -11.46 -2.30
N LEU A 4 1.37 -11.29 -2.44
CA LEU A 4 0.78 -10.35 -3.38
C LEU A 4 0.31 -9.12 -2.61
N ALA A 5 0.91 -7.98 -2.89
CA ALA A 5 0.59 -6.69 -2.26
C ALA A 5 -0.12 -5.77 -3.25
N LEU A 6 -1.14 -5.04 -2.77
CA LEU A 6 -1.96 -4.11 -3.56
C LEU A 6 -2.03 -2.75 -2.88
N ASP A 7 -1.95 -1.69 -3.69
CA ASP A 7 -2.31 -0.34 -3.28
C ASP A 7 -3.20 0.32 -4.35
N SER A 8 -4.35 0.82 -3.93
CA SER A 8 -5.28 1.60 -4.75
C SER A 8 -5.77 2.86 -4.03
N THR A 9 -5.03 3.29 -3.01
CA THR A 9 -5.39 4.43 -2.15
C THR A 9 -5.13 5.79 -2.79
N ALA A 10 -4.33 5.86 -3.85
CA ALA A 10 -3.96 7.06 -4.59
C ALA A 10 -4.53 7.06 -6.02
N LYS A 11 -4.10 8.01 -6.85
CA LYS A 11 -4.48 8.09 -8.28
C LYS A 11 -3.95 6.91 -9.09
N VAL A 12 -2.81 6.38 -8.70
CA VAL A 12 -2.16 5.22 -9.32
C VAL A 12 -2.50 4.01 -8.48
N ALA A 13 -3.05 2.97 -9.09
CA ALA A 13 -3.14 1.66 -8.46
C ALA A 13 -1.86 0.87 -8.75
N ALA A 14 -1.39 0.11 -7.79
CA ALA A 14 -0.17 -0.67 -7.92
C ALA A 14 -0.35 -2.08 -7.34
N ALA A 15 0.36 -3.04 -7.92
CA ALA A 15 0.49 -4.38 -7.41
C ALA A 15 1.96 -4.80 -7.41
N ALA A 16 2.34 -5.64 -6.44
CA ALA A 16 3.69 -6.19 -6.34
C ALA A 16 3.65 -7.65 -5.87
N LEU A 17 4.55 -8.45 -6.42
CA LEU A 17 4.82 -9.82 -6.00
C LEU A 17 6.17 -9.87 -5.30
N LEU A 18 6.19 -10.47 -4.12
CA LEU A 18 7.41 -10.70 -3.35
C LEU A 18 7.57 -12.20 -3.06
N ASP A 19 8.82 -12.61 -2.90
CA ASP A 19 9.19 -13.91 -2.31
C ASP A 19 10.09 -13.60 -1.12
N ASP A 20 9.52 -13.74 0.08
CA ASP A 20 10.05 -13.18 1.33
C ASP A 20 10.35 -11.67 1.16
N ASP A 21 11.58 -11.23 1.34
CA ASP A 21 12.00 -9.84 1.18
C ASP A 21 12.40 -9.46 -0.26
N ARG A 22 12.36 -10.41 -1.20
CA ARG A 22 12.76 -10.19 -2.59
C ARG A 22 11.57 -9.78 -3.44
N LEU A 23 11.61 -8.57 -3.99
CA LEU A 23 10.67 -8.14 -5.02
C LEU A 23 10.88 -8.97 -6.30
N LEU A 24 9.86 -9.73 -6.73
CA LEU A 24 9.86 -10.47 -7.99
C LEU A 24 9.50 -9.56 -9.16
N CYS A 25 8.34 -8.91 -9.05
CA CYS A 25 7.86 -7.96 -10.05
C CYS A 25 6.85 -6.99 -9.43
N LYS A 26 6.62 -5.88 -10.11
CA LYS A 26 5.62 -4.88 -9.76
C LYS A 26 5.00 -4.27 -11.00
N ALA A 27 3.76 -3.79 -10.86
CA ALA A 27 3.05 -3.05 -11.89
C ALA A 27 2.33 -1.86 -11.26
N ALA A 28 2.17 -0.80 -12.05
CA ALA A 28 1.42 0.39 -11.66
C ALA A 28 0.52 0.81 -12.81
N VAL A 29 -0.73 1.11 -12.50
CA VAL A 29 -1.76 1.52 -13.46
C VAL A 29 -2.19 2.94 -13.13
N SER A 30 -1.89 3.87 -14.04
CA SER A 30 -2.20 5.30 -13.89
C SER A 30 -3.32 5.79 -14.80
N ASP A 31 -4.08 4.88 -15.42
CA ASP A 31 -5.06 5.23 -16.44
C ASP A 31 -6.33 5.89 -15.91
N ALA A 32 -6.96 6.67 -16.79
CA ALA A 32 -8.26 7.32 -16.57
C ALA A 32 -9.41 6.33 -16.34
N MET A 33 -9.19 5.03 -16.53
CA MET A 33 -10.14 3.97 -16.22
C MET A 33 -10.22 3.72 -14.71
N THR A 34 -11.37 3.34 -14.24
CA THR A 34 -11.61 3.06 -12.82
C THR A 34 -10.76 1.88 -12.34
N HIS A 35 -10.12 2.00 -11.20
CA HIS A 35 -9.30 0.94 -10.58
C HIS A 35 -10.04 -0.42 -10.51
N SER A 36 -11.37 -0.41 -10.39
CA SER A 36 -12.18 -1.63 -10.39
C SER A 36 -12.11 -2.43 -11.70
N ALA A 37 -11.89 -1.77 -12.83
CA ALA A 37 -11.80 -2.44 -14.12
C ALA A 37 -10.36 -2.89 -14.46
N THR A 38 -9.35 -2.21 -13.93
CA THR A 38 -7.95 -2.40 -14.33
C THR A 38 -7.13 -3.23 -13.34
N LEU A 39 -7.48 -3.21 -12.05
CA LEU A 39 -6.64 -3.80 -10.99
C LEU A 39 -6.53 -5.33 -11.12
N LEU A 40 -7.65 -6.05 -11.29
CA LEU A 40 -7.62 -7.52 -11.37
C LEU A 40 -6.92 -8.04 -12.63
N PRO A 41 -7.20 -7.52 -13.84
CA PRO A 41 -6.44 -7.89 -15.04
C PRO A 41 -4.93 -7.65 -14.91
N GLU A 42 -4.53 -6.57 -14.25
CA GLU A 42 -3.12 -6.27 -14.04
C GLU A 42 -2.45 -7.23 -13.06
N ILE A 43 -3.16 -7.65 -12.02
CA ILE A 43 -2.69 -8.69 -11.09
C ILE A 43 -2.51 -10.02 -11.84
N GLU A 44 -3.48 -10.40 -12.66
CA GLU A 44 -3.40 -11.64 -13.45
C GLU A 44 -2.22 -11.62 -14.43
N ARG A 45 -1.98 -10.48 -15.08
CA ARG A 45 -0.83 -10.27 -15.96
C ARG A 45 0.48 -10.40 -15.18
N LEU A 46 0.57 -9.76 -14.02
CA LEU A 46 1.75 -9.77 -13.15
C LEU A 46 2.09 -11.19 -12.67
N LEU A 47 1.07 -11.97 -12.29
CA LEU A 47 1.25 -13.38 -11.91
C LEU A 47 1.73 -14.22 -13.09
N LYS A 48 1.11 -14.06 -14.26
CA LYS A 48 1.48 -14.77 -15.49
C LYS A 48 2.94 -14.47 -15.89
N ASP A 49 3.35 -13.21 -15.84
CA ASP A 49 4.72 -12.80 -16.18
C ASP A 49 5.75 -13.38 -15.21
N ALA A 50 5.36 -13.61 -13.95
CA ALA A 50 6.17 -14.28 -12.94
C ALA A 50 6.13 -15.83 -13.01
N GLY A 51 5.33 -16.41 -13.91
CA GLY A 51 5.10 -17.86 -13.96
C GLY A 51 4.35 -18.42 -12.75
N LEU A 52 3.53 -17.60 -12.10
CA LEU A 52 2.78 -17.90 -10.89
C LEU A 52 1.27 -17.87 -11.13
N THR A 53 0.53 -18.45 -10.20
CA THR A 53 -0.92 -18.40 -10.11
C THR A 53 -1.34 -17.88 -8.74
N PHE A 54 -2.61 -17.54 -8.55
CA PHE A 54 -3.13 -17.16 -7.23
C PHE A 54 -2.97 -18.29 -6.17
N ALA A 55 -2.90 -19.55 -6.58
CA ALA A 55 -2.70 -20.68 -5.66
C ALA A 55 -1.31 -20.68 -5.03
N ASP A 56 -0.33 -20.10 -5.72
CA ASP A 56 1.07 -20.02 -5.30
C ASP A 56 1.31 -18.90 -4.27
N ILE A 57 0.33 -18.05 -4.01
CA ILE A 57 0.42 -16.95 -3.05
C ILE A 57 0.07 -17.43 -1.64
N ASP A 58 0.92 -17.09 -0.69
CA ASP A 58 0.77 -17.47 0.72
C ASP A 58 0.05 -16.40 1.54
N LEU A 59 0.29 -15.12 1.22
CA LEU A 59 -0.26 -13.96 1.92
C LEU A 59 -0.72 -12.90 0.93
N PHE A 60 -1.90 -12.33 1.18
CA PHE A 60 -2.43 -11.20 0.44
C PHE A 60 -2.37 -9.94 1.32
N ALA A 61 -1.73 -8.88 0.84
CA ALA A 61 -1.59 -7.61 1.54
C ALA A 61 -2.26 -6.48 0.77
N ALA A 62 -2.98 -5.58 1.46
CA ALA A 62 -3.53 -4.38 0.83
C ALA A 62 -3.29 -3.15 1.69
N SER A 63 -3.07 -2.02 1.02
CA SER A 63 -3.12 -0.73 1.68
C SER A 63 -4.54 -0.46 2.18
N ALA A 64 -4.67 -0.24 3.50
CA ALA A 64 -5.93 0.04 4.18
C ALA A 64 -6.22 1.54 4.31
N GLY A 65 -5.40 2.37 3.68
CA GLY A 65 -5.44 3.82 3.81
C GLY A 65 -4.42 4.34 4.83
N PRO A 66 -4.48 5.64 5.10
CA PRO A 66 -5.44 6.61 4.57
C PRO A 66 -5.29 6.86 3.06
N GLY A 67 -6.33 7.42 2.43
CA GLY A 67 -6.31 7.75 1.00
C GLY A 67 -7.71 7.83 0.40
N SER A 68 -7.82 7.57 -0.90
CA SER A 68 -9.10 7.57 -1.63
C SER A 68 -10.08 6.57 -1.02
N PHE A 69 -11.22 7.05 -0.54
CA PHE A 69 -12.30 6.22 0.02
C PHE A 69 -12.76 5.10 -0.93
N THR A 70 -12.92 5.42 -2.20
CA THR A 70 -13.29 4.45 -3.23
C THR A 70 -12.13 3.48 -3.50
N GLY A 71 -10.90 4.00 -3.62
CA GLY A 71 -9.72 3.20 -3.88
C GLY A 71 -9.46 2.16 -2.79
N VAL A 72 -9.46 2.56 -1.51
CA VAL A 72 -9.31 1.63 -0.37
C VAL A 72 -10.31 0.47 -0.46
N ARG A 73 -11.58 0.77 -0.76
CA ARG A 73 -12.62 -0.26 -0.87
C ARG A 73 -12.42 -1.21 -2.05
N ILE A 74 -12.01 -0.68 -3.20
CA ILE A 74 -11.72 -1.49 -4.39
C ILE A 74 -10.57 -2.47 -4.09
N GLY A 75 -9.45 -1.98 -3.56
CA GLY A 75 -8.31 -2.82 -3.19
C GLY A 75 -8.67 -3.90 -2.18
N ALA A 76 -9.34 -3.50 -1.09
CA ALA A 76 -9.78 -4.43 -0.05
C ALA A 76 -10.77 -5.49 -0.55
N ALA A 77 -11.75 -5.10 -1.37
CA ALA A 77 -12.73 -6.02 -1.94
C ALA A 77 -12.09 -7.00 -2.92
N THR A 78 -11.23 -6.51 -3.81
CA THR A 78 -10.49 -7.34 -4.78
C THR A 78 -9.65 -8.38 -4.05
N LEU A 79 -8.84 -7.93 -3.09
CA LEU A 79 -7.94 -8.82 -2.35
C LEU A 79 -8.70 -9.85 -1.50
N LYS A 80 -9.72 -9.41 -0.77
CA LYS A 80 -10.56 -10.32 0.02
C LYS A 80 -11.28 -11.34 -0.84
N GLY A 81 -11.80 -10.95 -2.00
CA GLY A 81 -12.44 -11.86 -2.94
C GLY A 81 -11.48 -12.96 -3.44
N ILE A 82 -10.26 -12.57 -3.79
CA ILE A 82 -9.22 -13.52 -4.24
C ILE A 82 -8.83 -14.48 -3.11
N ALA A 83 -8.57 -13.94 -1.92
CA ALA A 83 -8.08 -14.71 -0.77
C ALA A 83 -9.14 -15.65 -0.20
N PHE A 84 -10.41 -15.20 -0.10
CA PHE A 84 -11.51 -15.98 0.46
C PHE A 84 -11.73 -17.29 -0.30
N GLY A 85 -11.77 -17.24 -1.64
CA GLY A 85 -11.95 -18.43 -2.46
C GLY A 85 -10.79 -19.45 -2.37
N ARG A 86 -9.70 -19.10 -1.68
CA ARG A 86 -8.46 -19.90 -1.53
C ARG A 86 -8.09 -20.21 -0.09
N ASN A 87 -8.88 -19.74 0.86
CA ASN A 87 -8.61 -19.86 2.29
C ASN A 87 -7.20 -19.38 2.69
N LYS A 88 -6.79 -18.22 2.13
CA LYS A 88 -5.46 -17.63 2.36
C LYS A 88 -5.58 -16.40 3.27
N PRO A 89 -4.56 -16.12 4.10
CA PRO A 89 -4.57 -14.97 4.99
C PRO A 89 -4.47 -13.65 4.23
N CYS A 90 -5.06 -12.60 4.82
CA CYS A 90 -4.96 -11.22 4.37
C CYS A 90 -4.35 -10.36 5.46
N CYS A 91 -3.53 -9.38 5.09
CA CYS A 91 -3.08 -8.34 6.00
C CYS A 91 -3.38 -6.95 5.45
N ALA A 92 -3.58 -6.01 6.37
CA ALA A 92 -3.80 -4.59 6.09
C ALA A 92 -2.54 -3.81 6.44
N VAL A 93 -2.13 -2.89 5.56
CA VAL A 93 -0.93 -2.05 5.75
C VAL A 93 -1.35 -0.58 5.67
N SER A 94 -0.85 0.25 6.58
CA SER A 94 -1.07 1.70 6.49
C SER A 94 -0.35 2.26 5.25
N ALA A 95 -1.06 3.10 4.47
CA ALA A 95 -0.48 3.79 3.32
C ALA A 95 0.68 4.71 3.75
N LEU A 96 0.57 5.38 4.90
CA LEU A 96 1.63 6.25 5.43
C LEU A 96 2.85 5.46 5.91
N GLU A 97 2.64 4.27 6.49
CA GLU A 97 3.73 3.38 6.87
C GLU A 97 4.46 2.83 5.64
N ALA A 98 3.72 2.41 4.61
CA ALA A 98 4.30 2.00 3.34
C ALA A 98 5.11 3.14 2.67
N LEU A 99 4.61 4.38 2.78
CA LEU A 99 5.32 5.56 2.28
C LEU A 99 6.62 5.80 3.06
N ALA A 100 6.58 5.74 4.39
CA ALA A 100 7.76 5.89 5.25
C ALA A 100 8.80 4.80 5.01
N TYR A 101 8.36 3.59 4.69
CA TYR A 101 9.24 2.45 4.41
C TYR A 101 10.19 2.66 3.23
N ASN A 102 9.87 3.57 2.30
CA ASN A 102 10.79 3.95 1.23
C ASN A 102 12.10 4.56 1.76
N LEU A 103 12.08 5.17 2.96
CA LEU A 103 13.22 5.78 3.62
C LEU A 103 13.87 4.87 4.67
N ARG A 104 13.56 3.58 4.72
CA ARG A 104 14.06 2.63 5.74
C ARG A 104 15.58 2.50 5.83
N ARG A 105 16.31 3.02 4.84
CA ARG A 105 17.78 3.01 4.81
C ARG A 105 18.40 4.34 5.30
N THR A 106 17.59 5.28 5.72
CA THR A 106 18.02 6.61 6.18
C THR A 106 17.56 6.78 7.61
N ASP A 107 18.44 6.63 8.59
CA ASP A 107 18.10 6.77 9.99
C ASP A 107 17.61 8.18 10.30
N GLY A 108 16.62 8.28 11.16
CA GLY A 108 16.02 9.54 11.57
C GLY A 108 14.51 9.48 11.78
N ILE A 109 13.88 10.65 11.86
CA ILE A 109 12.43 10.80 11.94
C ILE A 109 11.87 11.08 10.55
N VAL A 110 10.88 10.31 10.14
CA VAL A 110 10.16 10.45 8.89
C VAL A 110 8.74 10.92 9.17
N CYS A 111 8.35 12.07 8.62
CA CYS A 111 6.98 12.51 8.57
C CYS A 111 6.39 12.15 7.21
N ALA A 112 5.53 11.13 7.17
CA ALA A 112 4.83 10.73 5.96
C ALA A 112 3.62 11.63 5.72
N LEU A 113 3.47 12.12 4.49
CA LEU A 113 2.41 13.04 4.10
C LEU A 113 1.70 12.57 2.82
N MET A 114 0.37 12.57 2.83
CA MET A 114 -0.46 12.36 1.65
C MET A 114 -1.55 13.43 1.58
N ASP A 115 -1.85 13.92 0.38
CA ASP A 115 -2.92 14.89 0.16
C ASP A 115 -4.28 14.30 0.59
N ALA A 116 -4.91 14.91 1.60
CA ALA A 116 -6.25 14.60 2.07
C ALA A 116 -7.33 15.51 1.45
N ARG A 117 -6.94 16.37 0.49
CA ARG A 117 -7.75 17.43 -0.14
C ARG A 117 -8.13 18.55 0.82
N ARG A 118 -8.72 19.62 0.29
CA ARG A 118 -9.21 20.80 1.03
C ARG A 118 -8.14 21.44 1.95
N GLY A 119 -6.87 21.41 1.53
CA GLY A 119 -5.77 21.99 2.30
C GLY A 119 -5.33 21.15 3.51
N GLN A 120 -5.80 19.91 3.62
CA GLN A 120 -5.39 18.97 4.65
C GLN A 120 -4.49 17.88 4.08
N PHE A 121 -3.69 17.29 4.97
CA PHE A 121 -2.83 16.16 4.69
C PHE A 121 -3.10 15.03 5.68
N TYR A 122 -3.17 13.80 5.17
CA TYR A 122 -2.97 12.64 6.02
C TYR A 122 -1.52 12.59 6.43
N THR A 123 -1.25 12.43 7.71
CA THR A 123 0.11 12.44 8.25
C THR A 123 0.28 11.42 9.38
N ALA A 124 1.48 10.88 9.48
CA ALA A 124 1.96 10.12 10.62
C ALA A 124 3.50 10.22 10.68
N THR A 125 4.07 10.12 11.87
CA THR A 125 5.51 10.14 12.10
C THR A 125 6.04 8.75 12.44
N PHE A 126 7.25 8.48 11.96
CA PHE A 126 7.93 7.22 12.14
C PHE A 126 9.39 7.44 12.51
N ALA A 127 9.94 6.61 13.40
CA ALA A 127 11.37 6.52 13.59
C ALA A 127 11.93 5.45 12.64
N VAL A 128 13.03 5.76 11.98
CA VAL A 128 13.80 4.81 11.18
C VAL A 128 15.16 4.62 11.85
N ALA A 129 15.50 3.40 12.19
CA ALA A 129 16.78 3.01 12.74
C ALA A 129 17.13 1.58 12.32
N ASP A 130 18.34 1.36 11.84
CA ASP A 130 18.85 0.04 11.44
C ASP A 130 17.93 -0.68 10.45
N GLY A 131 17.34 0.04 9.49
CA GLY A 131 16.43 -0.49 8.48
C GLY A 131 15.02 -0.81 8.98
N LYS A 132 14.74 -0.57 10.27
CA LYS A 132 13.42 -0.76 10.88
C LYS A 132 12.64 0.55 10.92
N VAL A 133 11.39 0.50 10.48
CA VAL A 133 10.43 1.61 10.58
C VAL A 133 9.52 1.36 11.77
N THR A 134 9.48 2.29 12.71
CA THR A 134 8.66 2.20 13.94
C THR A 134 7.73 3.39 13.99
N ARG A 135 6.43 3.16 14.10
CA ARG A 135 5.41 4.20 14.17
C ARG A 135 5.51 4.96 15.49
N LEU A 136 5.48 6.30 15.41
CA LEU A 136 5.50 7.22 16.56
C LEU A 136 4.14 7.89 16.80
N SER A 137 3.35 8.15 15.75
CA SER A 137 2.02 8.76 15.86
C SER A 137 0.95 7.98 15.09
N PRO A 138 -0.34 8.11 15.46
CA PRO A 138 -1.44 7.57 14.67
C PRO A 138 -1.55 8.29 13.31
N ASP A 139 -2.35 7.71 12.39
CA ASP A 139 -2.74 8.39 11.17
C ASP A 139 -3.74 9.49 11.50
N GLU A 140 -3.44 10.74 11.11
CA GLU A 140 -4.27 11.92 11.37
C GLU A 140 -4.46 12.73 10.07
N ALA A 141 -5.50 13.56 10.04
CA ALA A 141 -5.69 14.58 9.02
C ALA A 141 -5.44 15.94 9.64
N LYS A 142 -4.44 16.69 9.13
CA LYS A 142 -4.00 17.98 9.67
C LYS A 142 -3.79 18.99 8.55
N SER A 143 -3.89 20.27 8.86
CA SER A 143 -3.43 21.35 7.98
C SER A 143 -1.90 21.40 7.91
N GLY A 144 -1.36 22.04 6.89
CA GLY A 144 0.09 22.23 6.79
C GLY A 144 0.68 23.01 7.97
N GLU A 145 -0.08 23.97 8.52
CA GLU A 145 0.32 24.78 9.68
C GLU A 145 0.41 23.92 10.96
N GLU A 146 -0.58 23.06 11.21
CA GLU A 146 -0.58 22.15 12.35
C GLU A 146 0.58 21.14 12.27
N ILE A 147 0.89 20.66 11.07
CA ILE A 147 2.02 19.76 10.86
C ILE A 147 3.33 20.48 11.14
N ALA A 148 3.53 21.70 10.58
CA ALA A 148 4.74 22.47 10.81
C ALA A 148 4.96 22.82 12.29
N ALA A 149 3.88 23.03 13.04
CA ALA A 149 3.95 23.29 14.49
C ALA A 149 4.27 22.04 15.32
N SER A 150 4.13 20.84 14.74
CA SER A 150 4.35 19.56 15.43
C SER A 150 5.72 18.90 15.15
N LEU A 151 6.50 19.48 14.21
CA LEU A 151 7.84 19.04 13.84
C LEU A 151 8.91 19.78 14.63
#